data_89b8daf555607afb1d93b135bbf9ef9d
#
_entry.id   89b8daf555607afb1d93b135bbf9ef9d
#
_cell.length_a   1.000
_cell.length_b   1.000
_cell.length_c   1.000
_cell.angle_alpha   90.00
_cell.angle_beta   90.00
_cell.angle_gamma   90.00
#
_symmetry.space_group_name_H-M   'P 1'
#
loop_
_entity.id
_entity.type
_entity.pdbx_description
1 polymer ?
#
loop_
_entity_poly.entity_id
_entity_poly.type
_entity_poly.pdbx_seq_one_letter_code
_entity_poly.pdbx_strand_id
1 'polypeptide(L)'
;EAQTKDNVMKALLDVTPVELPKTLVREETARMAESARQNLVSQGMKPEDVDLSDSLFTEQAERRVALGLILADLVGKHNLQPTDDQVKAVVQTFSESYEDPQEVVDWYFADRSRLEGPISMAVEANVVDYVLGQAKVNEKKLSFDEVMGQQ
;
A
#
# COMPACT_ATOMS: atom_id res chain seq x y z
N GLU A 1 -5.91 -13.26 3.54
CA GLU A 1 -4.76 -12.49 3.01
C GLU A 1 -4.96 -10.97 3.18
N ALA A 2 -6.06 -10.37 2.72
CA ALA A 2 -6.30 -8.93 2.85
C ALA A 2 -6.22 -8.46 4.32
N GLN A 3 -6.85 -9.17 5.24
CA GLN A 3 -6.84 -8.82 6.66
C GLN A 3 -5.44 -8.91 7.30
N THR A 4 -4.62 -9.87 6.86
CA THR A 4 -3.22 -9.99 7.32
C THR A 4 -2.40 -8.79 6.85
N LYS A 5 -2.57 -8.39 5.60
CA LYS A 5 -1.94 -7.20 5.03
C LYS A 5 -2.32 -5.94 5.80
N ASP A 6 -3.61 -5.72 6.02
CA ASP A 6 -4.12 -4.56 6.77
C ASP A 6 -3.57 -4.51 8.20
N ASN A 7 -3.49 -5.66 8.87
CA ASN A 7 -2.92 -5.76 10.20
C ASN A 7 -1.42 -5.43 10.24
N VAL A 8 -0.65 -5.89 9.26
CA VAL A 8 0.78 -5.57 9.13
C VAL A 8 0.97 -4.08 8.87
N MET A 9 0.22 -3.49 7.96
CA MET A 9 0.31 -2.06 7.67
C MET A 9 -0.07 -1.20 8.87
N LYS A 10 -1.10 -1.58 9.60
CA LYS A 10 -1.50 -0.91 10.84
C LYS A 10 -0.42 -1.01 11.93
N ALA A 11 0.15 -2.19 12.12
CA ALA A 11 1.23 -2.39 13.08
C ALA A 11 2.47 -1.57 12.74
N LEU A 12 2.84 -1.45 11.46
CA LEU A 12 3.94 -0.59 11.01
C LEU A 12 3.69 0.88 11.34
N LEU A 13 2.48 1.38 11.16
CA LEU A 13 2.10 2.75 11.54
C LEU A 13 2.20 2.98 13.04
N ASP A 14 1.75 2.01 13.84
CA ASP A 14 1.70 2.13 15.31
C ASP A 14 3.10 2.10 15.94
N VAL A 15 4.04 1.35 15.38
CA VAL A 15 5.37 1.14 15.99
C VAL A 15 6.48 1.99 15.37
N THR A 16 6.23 2.64 14.23
CA THR A 16 7.23 3.43 13.51
C THR A 16 6.85 4.90 13.57
N PRO A 17 7.46 5.70 14.46
CA PRO A 17 7.26 7.14 14.45
C PRO A 17 7.88 7.75 13.20
N VAL A 18 7.07 8.50 12.45
CA VAL A 18 7.49 9.18 11.23
C VAL A 18 7.15 10.66 11.34
N GLU A 19 8.13 11.51 11.04
CA GLU A 19 7.90 12.93 10.88
C GLU A 19 7.23 13.18 9.52
N LEU A 20 6.02 13.77 9.55
CA LEU A 20 5.22 13.99 8.35
C LEU A 20 5.50 15.37 7.75
N PRO A 21 6.04 15.45 6.52
CA PRO A 21 6.17 16.71 5.80
C PRO A 21 4.77 17.31 5.52
N LYS A 22 4.53 18.52 6.00
CA LYS A 22 3.22 19.20 5.86
C LYS A 22 2.80 19.37 4.40
N THR A 23 3.76 19.56 3.51
CA THR A 23 3.51 19.70 2.07
C THR A 23 2.92 18.41 1.49
N LEU A 24 3.50 17.25 1.80
CA LEU A 24 3.03 15.95 1.34
C LEU A 24 1.63 15.63 1.88
N VAL A 25 1.37 15.92 3.14
CA VAL A 25 0.04 15.75 3.74
C VAL A 25 -1.00 16.63 3.04
N ARG A 26 -0.67 17.88 2.76
CA ARG A 26 -1.56 18.81 2.06
C ARG A 26 -1.87 18.33 0.64
N GLU A 27 -0.86 17.91 -0.10
CA GLU A 27 -1.02 17.41 -1.46
C GLU A 27 -1.89 16.15 -1.49
N GLU A 28 -1.65 15.22 -0.58
CA GLU A 28 -2.46 14.00 -0.48
C GLU A 28 -3.90 14.30 -0.06
N THR A 29 -4.10 15.22 0.89
CA THR A 29 -5.43 15.68 1.31
C THR A 29 -6.21 16.26 0.14
N ALA A 30 -5.59 17.15 -0.64
CA ALA A 30 -6.21 17.75 -1.81
C ALA A 30 -6.55 16.70 -2.89
N ARG A 31 -5.67 15.74 -3.11
CA ARG A 31 -5.90 14.63 -4.06
C ARG A 31 -7.08 13.76 -3.65
N MET A 32 -7.18 13.44 -2.35
CA MET A 32 -8.28 12.65 -1.81
C MET A 32 -9.62 13.40 -1.91
N ALA A 33 -9.64 14.68 -1.58
CA ALA A 33 -10.83 15.52 -1.69
C ALA A 33 -11.30 15.63 -3.15
N GLU A 34 -10.37 15.81 -4.09
CA GLU A 34 -10.70 15.89 -5.53
C GLU A 34 -11.24 14.54 -6.04
N SER A 35 -10.62 13.43 -5.66
CA SER A 35 -11.11 12.09 -6.03
C SER A 35 -12.52 11.83 -5.48
N ALA A 36 -12.79 12.21 -4.24
CA ALA A 36 -14.12 12.09 -3.65
C ALA A 36 -15.14 12.97 -4.36
N ARG A 37 -14.77 14.19 -4.75
CA ARG A 37 -15.62 15.11 -5.52
C ARG A 37 -15.98 14.51 -6.88
N GLN A 38 -15.00 13.99 -7.61
CA GLN A 38 -15.22 13.33 -8.90
C GLN A 38 -16.14 12.13 -8.78
N ASN A 39 -15.99 11.32 -7.74
CA ASN A 39 -16.86 10.17 -7.48
C ASN A 39 -18.32 10.60 -7.24
N LEU A 40 -18.55 11.65 -6.45
CA LEU A 40 -19.90 12.16 -6.20
C LEU A 40 -20.53 12.74 -7.45
N VAL A 41 -19.76 13.46 -8.26
CA VAL A 41 -20.22 13.99 -9.57
C VAL A 41 -20.58 12.83 -10.50
N SER A 42 -19.77 11.77 -10.54
CA SER A 42 -20.06 10.59 -11.38
C SER A 42 -21.32 9.83 -10.94
N GLN A 43 -21.70 9.96 -9.67
CA GLN A 43 -22.95 9.43 -9.11
C GLN A 43 -24.17 10.34 -9.31
N GLY A 44 -23.99 11.46 -10.04
CA GLY A 44 -25.07 12.37 -10.43
C GLY A 44 -25.26 13.60 -9.55
N MET A 45 -24.36 13.84 -8.59
CA MET A 45 -24.34 15.11 -7.84
C MET A 45 -23.81 16.25 -8.74
N LYS A 46 -24.42 17.42 -8.63
CA LYS A 46 -23.90 18.58 -9.33
C LYS A 46 -22.60 19.08 -8.68
N PRO A 47 -21.59 19.50 -9.47
CA PRO A 47 -20.32 19.99 -8.95
C PRO A 47 -20.48 21.13 -7.93
N GLU A 48 -21.47 21.99 -8.10
CA GLU A 48 -21.80 23.13 -7.22
C GLU A 48 -22.38 22.73 -5.85
N ASP A 49 -22.94 21.51 -5.77
CA ASP A 49 -23.53 20.96 -4.52
C ASP A 49 -22.52 20.13 -3.71
N VAL A 50 -21.32 19.90 -4.25
CA VAL A 50 -20.28 19.10 -3.60
C VAL A 50 -19.34 20.01 -2.80
N ASP A 51 -19.69 20.22 -1.53
CA ASP A 51 -18.83 20.93 -0.57
C ASP A 51 -18.10 19.91 0.31
N LEU A 52 -16.87 19.59 -0.07
CA LEU A 52 -15.99 18.70 0.69
C LEU A 52 -14.85 19.53 1.29
N SER A 53 -14.88 19.67 2.61
CA SER A 53 -13.77 20.26 3.35
C SER A 53 -12.55 19.33 3.33
N ASP A 54 -11.37 19.86 3.03
CA ASP A 54 -10.10 19.14 3.08
C ASP A 54 -9.86 18.52 4.46
N SER A 55 -10.36 19.13 5.53
CA SER A 55 -10.24 18.61 6.90
C SER A 55 -10.83 17.22 7.11
N LEU A 56 -11.80 16.82 6.28
CA LEU A 56 -12.39 15.46 6.33
C LEU A 56 -11.39 14.38 5.95
N PHE A 57 -10.37 14.71 5.19
CA PHE A 57 -9.40 13.78 4.65
C PHE A 57 -8.02 13.86 5.31
N THR A 58 -7.79 14.85 6.18
CA THR A 58 -6.46 15.11 6.77
C THR A 58 -5.91 13.89 7.51
N GLU A 59 -6.70 13.28 8.37
CA GLU A 59 -6.26 12.09 9.13
C GLU A 59 -5.92 10.92 8.22
N GLN A 60 -6.72 10.66 7.21
CA GLN A 60 -6.44 9.59 6.23
C GLN A 60 -5.22 9.92 5.38
N ALA A 61 -5.05 11.18 4.99
CA ALA A 61 -3.88 11.64 4.26
C ALA A 61 -2.60 11.48 5.07
N GLU A 62 -2.62 11.84 6.35
CA GLU A 62 -1.50 11.63 7.27
C GLU A 62 -1.10 10.15 7.37
N ARG A 63 -2.07 9.26 7.52
CA ARG A 63 -1.82 7.80 7.54
C ARG A 63 -1.23 7.30 6.24
N ARG A 64 -1.74 7.75 5.09
CA ARG A 64 -1.21 7.38 3.78
C ARG A 64 0.21 7.86 3.55
N VAL A 65 0.49 9.11 3.89
CA VAL A 65 1.83 9.68 3.77
C VAL A 65 2.80 8.95 4.70
N ALA A 66 2.42 8.72 5.96
CA ALA A 66 3.22 7.98 6.92
C ALA A 66 3.55 6.56 6.42
N LEU A 67 2.54 5.83 5.96
CA LEU A 67 2.73 4.48 5.43
C LEU A 67 3.63 4.48 4.19
N GLY A 68 3.45 5.42 3.27
CA GLY A 68 4.31 5.56 2.08
C GLY A 68 5.77 5.79 2.43
N LEU A 69 6.06 6.63 3.43
CA LEU A 69 7.42 6.89 3.92
C LEU A 69 8.03 5.66 4.61
N ILE A 70 7.26 4.95 5.43
CA ILE A 70 7.68 3.71 6.09
C ILE A 70 8.00 2.63 5.06
N LEU A 71 7.13 2.43 4.08
CA LEU A 71 7.33 1.44 3.01
C LEU A 71 8.56 1.78 2.16
N ALA A 72 8.76 3.03 1.80
CA ALA A 72 9.93 3.47 1.04
C ALA A 72 11.23 3.22 1.80
N ASP A 73 11.25 3.46 3.11
CA ASP A 73 12.42 3.21 3.96
C ASP A 73 12.72 1.70 4.05
N LEU A 74 11.72 0.87 4.30
CA LEU A 74 11.87 -0.59 4.35
C LEU A 74 12.35 -1.18 3.02
N VAL A 75 11.77 -0.74 1.92
CA VAL A 75 12.16 -1.17 0.57
C VAL A 75 13.62 -0.83 0.28
N GLY A 76 14.05 0.38 0.65
CA GLY A 76 15.44 0.82 0.47
C GLY A 76 16.43 0.06 1.36
N LYS A 77 16.08 -0.19 2.62
CA LYS A 77 16.97 -0.88 3.59
C LYS A 77 17.10 -2.38 3.34
N HIS A 78 16.06 -3.02 2.86
CA HIS A 78 15.96 -4.49 2.79
C HIS A 78 15.85 -5.02 1.36
N ASN A 79 16.04 -4.18 0.35
CA ASN A 79 15.94 -4.55 -1.08
C ASN A 79 14.60 -5.26 -1.41
N LEU A 80 13.50 -4.68 -0.97
CA LEU A 80 12.16 -5.24 -1.18
C LEU A 80 11.49 -4.77 -2.48
N GLN A 81 12.26 -4.23 -3.41
CA GLN A 81 11.75 -3.83 -4.72
C GLN A 81 11.20 -5.04 -5.46
N PRO A 82 10.02 -4.92 -6.09
CA PRO A 82 9.45 -6.02 -6.84
C PRO A 82 10.26 -6.32 -8.10
N THR A 83 10.32 -7.59 -8.44
CA THR A 83 10.85 -8.04 -9.73
C THR A 83 9.82 -7.83 -10.84
N ASP A 84 10.26 -7.81 -12.08
CA ASP A 84 9.37 -7.72 -13.24
C ASP A 84 8.37 -8.91 -13.27
N ASP A 85 8.80 -10.09 -12.84
CA ASP A 85 7.92 -11.28 -12.76
C ASP A 85 6.83 -11.11 -11.70
N GLN A 86 7.13 -10.48 -10.56
CA GLN A 86 6.13 -10.18 -9.54
C GLN A 86 5.09 -9.16 -10.03
N VAL A 87 5.54 -8.11 -10.71
CA VAL A 87 4.64 -7.11 -11.31
C VAL A 87 3.75 -7.77 -12.37
N LYS A 88 4.34 -8.62 -13.22
CA LYS A 88 3.60 -9.37 -14.23
C LYS A 88 2.54 -10.28 -13.62
N ALA A 89 2.87 -10.98 -12.53
CA ALA A 89 1.92 -11.84 -11.81
C ALA A 89 0.72 -11.04 -11.26
N VAL A 90 0.95 -9.84 -10.73
CA VAL A 90 -0.13 -8.95 -10.28
C VAL A 90 -1.03 -8.54 -11.45
N VAL A 91 -0.44 -8.14 -12.59
CA VAL A 91 -1.21 -7.76 -13.79
C VAL A 91 -2.00 -8.96 -14.32
N GLN A 92 -1.42 -10.16 -14.31
CA GLN A 92 -2.11 -11.40 -14.72
C GLN A 92 -3.32 -11.67 -13.82
N THR A 93 -3.19 -11.53 -12.51
CA THR A 93 -4.33 -11.67 -11.58
C THR A 93 -5.45 -10.67 -11.89
N PHE A 94 -5.12 -9.43 -12.23
CA PHE A 94 -6.14 -8.45 -12.65
C PHE A 94 -6.83 -8.84 -13.95
N SER A 95 -6.10 -9.45 -14.88
CA SER A 95 -6.63 -9.81 -16.19
C SER A 95 -7.57 -11.02 -16.15
N GLU A 96 -7.48 -11.88 -15.13
CA GLU A 96 -8.27 -13.13 -15.02
C GLU A 96 -9.78 -12.92 -15.04
N SER A 97 -10.26 -11.74 -14.67
CA SER A 97 -11.69 -11.39 -14.67
C SER A 97 -12.22 -10.84 -16.00
N TYR A 98 -11.37 -10.68 -16.99
CA TYR A 98 -11.72 -10.12 -18.32
C TYR A 98 -11.87 -11.24 -19.35
N GLU A 99 -12.65 -10.95 -20.42
CA GLU A 99 -12.89 -11.92 -21.50
C GLU A 99 -11.61 -12.25 -22.30
N ASP A 100 -10.74 -11.24 -22.49
CA ASP A 100 -9.41 -11.42 -23.10
C ASP A 100 -8.32 -10.97 -22.12
N PRO A 101 -7.80 -11.88 -21.29
CA PRO A 101 -6.75 -11.58 -20.33
C PRO A 101 -5.47 -11.04 -20.97
N GLN A 102 -5.12 -11.52 -22.16
CA GLN A 102 -3.89 -11.10 -22.82
C GLN A 102 -3.95 -9.63 -23.29
N GLU A 103 -5.09 -9.19 -23.79
CA GLU A 103 -5.29 -7.80 -24.18
C GLU A 103 -5.10 -6.84 -22.98
N VAL A 104 -5.58 -7.24 -21.80
CA VAL A 104 -5.41 -6.47 -20.56
C VAL A 104 -3.94 -6.41 -20.15
N VAL A 105 -3.23 -7.54 -20.20
CA VAL A 105 -1.79 -7.58 -19.91
C VAL A 105 -1.03 -6.64 -20.85
N ASP A 106 -1.28 -6.74 -22.15
CA ASP A 106 -0.63 -5.91 -23.17
C ASP A 106 -0.93 -4.44 -22.95
N TRP A 107 -2.17 -4.09 -22.58
CA TRP A 107 -2.57 -2.73 -22.26
C TRP A 107 -1.80 -2.16 -21.06
N TYR A 108 -1.57 -2.94 -19.99
CA TYR A 108 -0.77 -2.49 -18.85
C TYR A 108 0.69 -2.26 -19.23
N PHE A 109 1.29 -3.15 -20.01
CA PHE A 109 2.70 -3.06 -20.39
C PHE A 109 2.98 -2.08 -21.54
N ALA A 110 1.95 -1.63 -22.26
CA ALA A 110 2.09 -0.61 -23.29
C ALA A 110 2.47 0.78 -22.73
N ASP A 111 2.17 1.06 -21.47
CA ASP A 111 2.46 2.34 -20.83
C ASP A 111 2.92 2.13 -19.38
N ARG A 112 4.14 2.57 -19.11
CA ARG A 112 4.78 2.39 -17.80
C ARG A 112 3.99 3.05 -16.64
N SER A 113 3.27 4.14 -16.91
CA SER A 113 2.45 4.82 -15.91
C SER A 113 1.31 3.95 -15.39
N ARG A 114 0.81 3.02 -16.21
CA ARG A 114 -0.25 2.08 -15.83
C ARG A 114 0.23 0.99 -14.86
N LEU A 115 1.54 0.75 -14.81
CA LEU A 115 2.15 -0.23 -13.91
C LEU A 115 2.33 0.28 -12.47
N GLU A 116 2.10 1.57 -12.19
CA GLU A 116 2.25 2.13 -10.84
C GLU A 116 1.41 1.38 -9.79
N GLY A 117 0.15 1.07 -10.12
CA GLY A 117 -0.74 0.29 -9.25
C GLY A 117 -0.21 -1.13 -9.00
N PRO A 118 0.04 -1.93 -10.03
CA PRO A 118 0.64 -3.25 -9.90
C PRO A 118 1.99 -3.27 -9.16
N ILE A 119 2.86 -2.32 -9.43
CA ILE A 119 4.15 -2.15 -8.72
C ILE A 119 3.92 -1.90 -7.24
N SER A 120 3.02 -0.98 -6.90
CA SER A 120 2.69 -0.66 -5.51
C SER A 120 2.16 -1.89 -4.77
N MET A 121 1.29 -2.68 -5.38
CA MET A 121 0.77 -3.92 -4.79
C MET A 121 1.87 -4.97 -4.59
N ALA A 122 2.79 -5.11 -5.53
CA ALA A 122 3.91 -6.03 -5.40
C ALA A 122 4.88 -5.58 -4.29
N VAL A 123 5.14 -4.28 -4.15
CA VAL A 123 5.93 -3.71 -3.04
C VAL A 123 5.28 -4.03 -1.69
N GLU A 124 3.98 -3.77 -1.57
CA GLU A 124 3.25 -4.06 -0.34
C GLU A 124 3.30 -5.55 0.03
N ALA A 125 3.16 -6.45 -0.94
CA ALA A 125 3.29 -7.88 -0.74
C ALA A 125 4.68 -8.26 -0.22
N ASN A 126 5.74 -7.73 -0.83
CA ASN A 126 7.12 -7.97 -0.40
C ASN A 126 7.37 -7.48 1.03
N VAL A 127 6.84 -6.32 1.39
CA VAL A 127 6.95 -5.78 2.76
C VAL A 127 6.21 -6.66 3.76
N VAL A 128 5.00 -7.10 3.44
CA VAL A 128 4.21 -8.01 4.29
C VAL A 128 4.96 -9.32 4.50
N ASP A 129 5.49 -9.93 3.46
CA ASP A 129 6.25 -11.18 3.53
C ASP A 129 7.51 -11.01 4.38
N TYR A 130 8.22 -9.89 4.23
CA TYR A 130 9.38 -9.56 5.05
C TYR A 130 9.02 -9.44 6.54
N VAL A 131 7.99 -8.67 6.88
CA VAL A 131 7.55 -8.46 8.27
C VAL A 131 7.10 -9.76 8.91
N LEU A 132 6.31 -10.57 8.21
CA LEU A 132 5.86 -11.89 8.69
C LEU A 132 7.04 -12.86 8.85
N GLY A 133 8.03 -12.82 7.97
CA GLY A 133 9.26 -13.60 8.07
C GLY A 133 10.06 -13.24 9.33
N GLN A 134 10.20 -11.96 9.65
CA GLN A 134 10.87 -11.49 10.86
C GLN A 134 10.11 -11.88 12.13
N ALA A 135 8.79 -11.81 12.15
CA ALA A 135 7.95 -12.23 13.27
C ALA A 135 8.15 -13.74 13.58
N LYS A 136 8.15 -14.61 12.56
CA LYS A 136 8.39 -16.05 12.69
C LYS A 136 9.79 -16.37 13.24
N VAL A 137 10.81 -15.62 12.84
CA VAL A 137 12.18 -15.77 13.36
C VAL A 137 12.24 -15.40 14.83
N ASN A 138 11.57 -14.32 15.24
CA ASN A 138 11.53 -13.90 16.64
C ASN A 138 10.78 -14.90 17.53
N GLU A 139 9.67 -15.45 17.08
CA GLU A 139 8.94 -16.50 17.79
C GLU A 139 9.80 -17.76 18.01
N LYS A 140 10.55 -18.20 16.99
CA LYS A 140 11.48 -19.33 17.12
C LYS A 140 12.61 -19.05 18.11
N LYS A 141 13.15 -17.83 18.13
CA LYS A 141 14.17 -17.42 19.10
C LYS A 141 13.63 -17.45 20.53
N LEU A 142 12.47 -16.85 20.77
CA LEU A 142 11.82 -16.84 22.08
C LEU A 142 11.56 -18.26 22.58
N SER A 143 11.01 -19.12 21.74
CA SER A 143 10.78 -20.53 22.06
C SER A 143 12.07 -21.29 22.40
N PHE A 144 13.17 -21.02 21.73
CA PHE A 144 14.47 -21.64 22.02
C PHE A 144 15.06 -21.13 23.34
N ASP A 145 15.00 -19.83 23.59
CA ASP A 145 15.51 -19.20 24.79
C ASP A 145 14.69 -19.63 26.05
N GLU A 146 13.37 -19.80 25.91
CA GLU A 146 12.50 -20.33 26.93
C GLU A 146 12.86 -21.80 27.30
N VAL A 147 13.18 -22.61 26.32
CA VAL A 147 13.60 -24.01 26.54
C VAL A 147 14.98 -24.09 27.17
N MET A 148 15.91 -23.20 26.81
CA MET A 148 17.27 -23.18 27.35
C MET A 148 17.37 -22.50 28.73
N GLY A 149 16.41 -21.62 29.05
CA GLY A 149 16.38 -20.88 30.32
C GLY A 149 15.79 -21.66 31.51
N GLN A 150 15.33 -22.91 31.30
CA GLN A 150 14.76 -23.78 32.35
C GLN A 150 15.73 -24.84 32.89
N GLN A 151 17.04 -24.66 32.76
CA GLN A 151 18.04 -25.53 33.44
C GLN A 151 18.68 -24.84 34.61
#